data_e5b223fcc59a629cbd316dfeb8731f26
#
_entry.id   e5b223fcc59a629cbd316dfeb8731f26
#
_cell.length_a   1.000
_cell.length_b   1.000
_cell.length_c   1.000
_cell.angle_alpha   90.00
_cell.angle_beta   90.00
_cell.angle_gamma   90.00
#
_symmetry.space_group_name_H-M   'P 1'
#
loop_
_entity.id
_entity.type
_entity.pdbx_description
1 polymer ?
#
loop_
_entity_poly.entity_id
_entity_poly.type
_entity_poly.pdbx_seq_one_letter_code
_entity_poly.pdbx_strand_id
1 'polypeptide(L)'
;MEHFDKRGGSYILLRSEQLVGAALIVIVKEEMTASIRAVEATTKKVSCVITTQTVVDVQTGLSGLSGNKGGVGIRMNLYDTSVCLMTAHLAAGHGNVAERNADYRTISQGLRFLKGKMIHDHEYVSFNASSHKLIR
;
A
#
# COMPACT_ATOMS: atom_id res chain seq x y z
N MET A 1 21.14 -1.80 -10.63
CA MET A 1 21.44 -0.37 -10.60
C MET A 1 21.82 0.22 -11.95
N GLU A 2 22.35 -0.56 -12.90
CA GLU A 2 22.84 -0.05 -14.21
C GLU A 2 21.75 0.39 -15.23
N HIS A 3 20.47 0.08 -14.99
CA HIS A 3 19.43 0.35 -15.99
C HIS A 3 18.83 1.78 -15.93
N PHE A 4 19.07 2.49 -14.83
CA PHE A 4 18.58 3.87 -14.66
C PHE A 4 19.52 4.93 -15.22
N ASP A 5 20.80 4.60 -15.39
CA ASP A 5 21.84 5.51 -15.83
C ASP A 5 21.73 5.89 -17.33
N LYS A 6 21.06 5.06 -18.14
CA LYS A 6 20.91 5.28 -19.58
C LYS A 6 19.90 6.38 -19.97
N ARG A 7 19.17 6.95 -19.03
CA ARG A 7 18.13 7.97 -19.29
C ARG A 7 18.54 9.40 -18.93
N GLY A 8 19.82 9.66 -18.68
CA GLY A 8 20.36 11.01 -18.50
C GLY A 8 19.78 11.74 -17.27
N GLY A 9 20.07 11.28 -16.07
CA GLY A 9 19.74 11.95 -14.81
C GLY A 9 20.12 11.11 -13.60
N SER A 10 20.56 11.77 -12.54
CA SER A 10 20.80 11.12 -11.25
C SER A 10 19.45 10.86 -10.55
N TYR A 11 19.26 9.64 -10.04
CA TYR A 11 18.06 9.25 -9.31
C TYR A 11 18.41 8.81 -7.90
N ILE A 12 17.61 9.18 -6.95
CA ILE A 12 17.79 8.81 -5.54
C ILE A 12 16.57 8.06 -5.01
N LEU A 13 16.80 7.19 -4.05
CA LEU A 13 15.76 6.57 -3.25
C LEU A 13 15.24 7.60 -2.25
N LEU A 14 13.99 8.03 -2.44
CA LEU A 14 13.34 8.97 -1.54
C LEU A 14 12.80 8.26 -0.29
N ARG A 15 12.07 7.19 -0.49
CA ARG A 15 11.46 6.39 0.59
C ARG A 15 11.14 4.98 0.10
N SER A 16 11.29 4.01 0.97
CA SER A 16 10.73 2.67 0.79
C SER A 16 9.97 2.24 2.04
N GLU A 17 8.92 1.49 1.84
CA GLU A 17 8.14 0.89 2.91
C GLU A 17 7.58 -0.45 2.43
N GLN A 18 7.48 -1.42 3.34
CA GLN A 18 7.01 -2.75 2.98
C GLN A 18 6.12 -3.35 4.05
N LEU A 19 5.22 -4.19 3.61
CA LEU A 19 4.41 -5.08 4.40
C LEU A 19 4.46 -6.45 3.74
N VAL A 20 4.22 -7.52 4.47
CA VAL A 20 4.18 -8.87 3.87
C VAL A 20 3.23 -8.90 2.68
N GLY A 21 3.75 -9.21 1.49
CA GLY A 21 2.99 -9.25 0.23
C GLY A 21 2.84 -7.92 -0.51
N ALA A 22 3.30 -6.79 0.05
CA ALA A 22 3.27 -5.49 -0.62
C ALA A 22 4.52 -4.67 -0.30
N ALA A 23 5.10 -4.03 -1.32
CA ALA A 23 6.22 -3.10 -1.16
C ALA A 23 6.00 -1.87 -2.04
N LEU A 24 6.36 -0.71 -1.51
CA LEU A 24 6.31 0.55 -2.22
C LEU A 24 7.67 1.24 -2.13
N ILE A 25 8.25 1.53 -3.28
CA ILE A 25 9.54 2.19 -3.41
C ILE A 25 9.33 3.45 -4.24
N VAL A 26 9.75 4.58 -3.71
CA VAL A 26 9.68 5.87 -4.40
C VAL A 26 11.09 6.31 -4.73
N ILE A 27 11.35 6.43 -6.01
CA ILE A 27 12.61 6.91 -6.58
C ILE A 27 12.30 8.19 -7.34
N VAL A 28 13.12 9.21 -7.13
CA VAL A 28 12.93 10.52 -7.75
C VAL A 28 14.22 10.99 -8.40
N LYS A 29 14.10 11.89 -9.36
CA LYS A 29 15.27 12.60 -9.87
C LYS A 29 15.88 13.46 -8.78
N GLU A 30 17.21 13.47 -8.69
CA GLU A 30 17.93 14.23 -7.67
C GLU A 30 17.56 15.72 -7.70
N GLU A 31 17.39 16.29 -8.89
CA GLU A 31 17.00 17.69 -9.11
C GLU A 31 15.63 18.04 -8.47
N MET A 32 14.75 17.04 -8.26
CA MET A 32 13.41 17.25 -7.67
C MET A 32 13.42 17.27 -6.15
N THR A 33 14.49 16.87 -5.51
CA THR A 33 14.55 16.69 -4.04
C THR A 33 14.24 17.95 -3.27
N ALA A 34 14.71 19.10 -3.75
CA ALA A 34 14.44 20.41 -3.14
C ALA A 34 12.95 20.79 -3.13
N SER A 35 12.17 20.21 -4.05
CA SER A 35 10.73 20.46 -4.21
C SER A 35 9.86 19.48 -3.44
N ILE A 36 10.48 18.48 -2.80
CA ILE A 36 9.75 17.42 -2.06
C ILE A 36 9.86 17.68 -0.56
N ARG A 37 8.72 17.69 0.12
CA ARG A 37 8.63 17.93 1.56
C ARG A 37 7.67 16.94 2.22
N ALA A 38 7.78 16.81 3.55
CA ALA A 38 6.85 16.06 4.39
C ALA A 38 6.63 14.61 3.91
N VAL A 39 7.74 13.89 3.64
CA VAL A 39 7.69 12.49 3.21
C VAL A 39 7.36 11.60 4.41
N GLU A 40 6.25 10.89 4.35
CA GLU A 40 5.80 9.97 5.39
C GLU A 40 5.36 8.63 4.78
N ALA A 41 5.55 7.57 5.56
CA ALA A 41 5.10 6.22 5.19
C ALA A 41 4.22 5.64 6.29
N THR A 42 3.25 4.84 5.90
CA THR A 42 2.36 4.12 6.82
C THR A 42 1.96 2.77 6.22
N THR A 43 1.63 1.83 7.11
CA THR A 43 1.16 0.50 6.72
C THR A 43 -0.13 0.14 7.44
N LYS A 44 -0.98 -0.66 6.81
CA LYS A 44 -2.18 -1.21 7.41
C LYS A 44 -2.32 -2.69 7.05
N LYS A 45 -2.30 -3.56 8.05
CA LYS A 45 -2.65 -4.97 7.89
C LYS A 45 -4.16 -5.15 7.91
N VAL A 46 -4.65 -6.07 7.08
CA VAL A 46 -5.99 -6.60 7.17
C VAL A 46 -5.92 -7.82 8.09
N SER A 47 -6.55 -7.72 9.25
CA SER A 47 -6.69 -8.86 10.16
C SER A 47 -7.95 -9.61 9.80
N CYS A 48 -7.86 -10.90 9.55
CA CYS A 48 -9.02 -11.77 9.54
C CYS A 48 -9.50 -11.89 10.99
N VAL A 49 -10.63 -11.28 11.31
CA VAL A 49 -11.32 -11.56 12.55
C VAL A 49 -12.01 -12.92 12.37
N ILE A 50 -11.41 -13.96 12.90
CA ILE A 50 -12.12 -15.23 13.08
C ILE A 50 -13.16 -14.96 14.15
N THR A 51 -14.39 -14.68 13.75
CA THR A 51 -15.53 -14.71 14.66
C THR A 51 -15.68 -16.15 15.12
N THR A 52 -15.33 -16.36 16.38
CA THR A 52 -15.52 -17.63 17.09
C THR A 52 -17.02 -17.95 17.20
N GLN A 53 -17.55 -18.65 16.22
CA GLN A 53 -18.70 -19.54 16.43
C GLN A 53 -18.44 -20.80 15.63
N THR A 54 -18.32 -21.91 16.37
CA THR A 54 -18.03 -23.29 15.96
C THR A 54 -16.58 -23.57 15.60
N VAL A 55 -15.82 -23.91 16.64
CA VAL A 55 -14.63 -24.74 16.52
C VAL A 55 -15.06 -26.11 16.03
N VAL A 56 -14.92 -26.38 14.76
CA VAL A 56 -14.74 -27.75 14.27
C VAL A 56 -13.29 -27.86 13.91
N ASP A 57 -12.59 -28.63 14.72
CA ASP A 57 -11.21 -28.98 14.63
C ASP A 57 -10.93 -29.62 13.25
N VAL A 58 -10.40 -28.89 12.31
CA VAL A 58 -9.75 -29.43 11.13
C VAL A 58 -8.33 -28.90 11.13
N GLN A 59 -7.45 -29.66 11.74
CA GLN A 59 -6.02 -29.55 11.54
C GLN A 59 -5.68 -29.79 10.06
N THR A 60 -5.73 -28.77 9.27
CA THR A 60 -4.98 -28.70 8.03
C THR A 60 -4.04 -27.51 8.15
N GLY A 61 -2.77 -27.81 8.42
CA GLY A 61 -1.72 -26.82 8.54
C GLY A 61 -1.65 -25.94 7.29
N LEU A 62 -2.02 -24.71 7.45
CA LEU A 62 -1.65 -23.45 6.79
C LEU A 62 -2.58 -22.30 7.14
N SER A 63 -3.54 -22.47 8.00
CA SER A 63 -4.51 -21.43 8.39
C SER A 63 -3.98 -20.36 9.35
N GLY A 64 -2.66 -20.35 9.61
CA GLY A 64 -2.00 -19.34 10.44
C GLY A 64 -1.55 -18.08 9.69
N LEU A 65 -1.73 -17.98 8.39
CA LEU A 65 -1.20 -16.91 7.55
C LEU A 65 -2.23 -15.85 7.16
N SER A 66 -3.19 -15.59 8.00
CA SER A 66 -4.17 -14.51 7.83
C SER A 66 -3.59 -13.10 8.00
N GLY A 67 -2.27 -12.92 7.87
CA GLY A 67 -1.59 -11.65 8.07
C GLY A 67 -0.87 -11.09 6.85
N ASN A 68 -1.04 -11.70 5.65
CA ASN A 68 -0.32 -11.26 4.46
C ASN A 68 -1.08 -10.22 3.61
N LYS A 69 -2.31 -9.90 3.96
CA LYS A 69 -3.10 -8.86 3.28
C LYS A 69 -2.92 -7.53 3.99
N GLY A 70 -2.90 -6.47 3.18
CA GLY A 70 -2.74 -5.14 3.72
C GLY A 70 -2.29 -4.14 2.66
N GLY A 71 -2.00 -2.93 3.09
CA GLY A 71 -1.55 -1.86 2.23
C GLY A 71 -0.42 -1.05 2.83
N VAL A 72 0.33 -0.43 1.94
CA VAL A 72 1.42 0.49 2.22
C VAL A 72 1.09 1.81 1.55
N GLY A 73 1.26 2.91 2.27
CA GLY A 73 1.11 4.25 1.74
C GLY A 73 2.35 5.10 1.99
N ILE A 74 2.75 5.88 1.00
CA ILE A 74 3.77 6.93 1.12
C ILE A 74 3.14 8.23 0.64
N ARG A 75 3.16 9.24 1.49
CA ARG A 75 2.73 10.58 1.12
C ARG A 75 3.91 11.53 1.05
N MET A 76 3.76 12.57 0.26
CA MET A 76 4.71 13.68 0.18
C MET A 76 4.01 14.93 -0.36
N ASN A 77 4.62 16.07 -0.14
CA ASN A 77 4.28 17.28 -0.88
C ASN A 77 5.32 17.47 -1.99
N LEU A 78 4.84 17.55 -3.22
CA LEU A 78 5.64 17.85 -4.40
C LEU A 78 5.26 19.26 -4.87
N TYR A 79 6.16 20.22 -4.70
CA TYR A 79 5.84 21.66 -4.78
C TYR A 79 4.67 21.97 -3.83
N ASP A 80 3.57 22.49 -4.35
CA ASP A 80 2.36 22.84 -3.60
C ASP A 80 1.28 21.75 -3.64
N THR A 81 1.56 20.62 -4.31
CA THR A 81 0.61 19.51 -4.47
C THR A 81 0.89 18.41 -3.45
N SER A 82 -0.15 17.98 -2.75
CA SER A 82 -0.06 16.82 -1.87
C SER A 82 -0.31 15.52 -2.66
N VAL A 83 0.64 14.60 -2.59
CA VAL A 83 0.64 13.33 -3.32
C VAL A 83 0.63 12.17 -2.34
N CYS A 84 -0.24 11.20 -2.58
CA CYS A 84 -0.27 9.92 -1.88
C CYS A 84 -0.14 8.77 -2.87
N LEU A 85 0.88 7.96 -2.67
CA LEU A 85 1.10 6.72 -3.43
C LEU A 85 0.77 5.56 -2.52
N MET A 86 0.01 4.58 -3.02
CA MET A 86 -0.29 3.40 -2.23
C MET A 86 -0.24 2.13 -3.05
N THR A 87 0.14 1.05 -2.41
CA THR A 87 0.04 -0.31 -2.93
C THR A 87 -0.66 -1.21 -1.92
N ALA A 88 -1.36 -2.22 -2.40
CA ALA A 88 -2.06 -3.16 -1.53
C ALA A 88 -1.98 -4.59 -2.07
N HIS A 89 -1.92 -5.54 -1.13
CA HIS A 89 -2.12 -6.96 -1.37
C HIS A 89 -3.51 -7.35 -0.87
N LEU A 90 -4.43 -7.58 -1.81
CA LEU A 90 -5.85 -7.86 -1.54
C LEU A 90 -6.14 -9.37 -1.66
N ALA A 91 -7.33 -9.77 -1.21
CA ALA A 91 -7.80 -11.17 -1.31
C ALA A 91 -7.68 -11.71 -2.75
N ALA A 92 -7.12 -12.90 -2.88
CA ALA A 92 -6.93 -13.59 -4.16
C ALA A 92 -8.23 -14.31 -4.59
N GLY A 93 -8.28 -14.70 -5.87
CA GLY A 93 -9.38 -15.46 -6.46
C GLY A 93 -10.39 -14.59 -7.22
N HIS A 94 -10.78 -15.06 -8.41
CA HIS A 94 -11.70 -14.30 -9.30
C HIS A 94 -13.04 -13.99 -8.66
N GLY A 95 -13.60 -14.94 -7.88
CA GLY A 95 -14.90 -14.80 -7.23
C GLY A 95 -14.90 -13.90 -5.98
N ASN A 96 -13.74 -13.61 -5.40
CA ASN A 96 -13.63 -12.94 -4.09
C ASN A 96 -13.70 -11.40 -4.19
N VAL A 97 -14.62 -10.88 -4.98
CA VAL A 97 -14.78 -9.42 -5.18
C VAL A 97 -15.19 -8.73 -3.88
N ALA A 98 -16.12 -9.35 -3.14
CA ALA A 98 -16.60 -8.78 -1.88
C ALA A 98 -15.48 -8.68 -0.84
N GLU A 99 -14.62 -9.70 -0.73
CA GLU A 99 -13.47 -9.70 0.17
C GLU A 99 -12.45 -8.64 -0.24
N ARG A 100 -12.12 -8.54 -1.53
CA ARG A 100 -11.23 -7.47 -2.02
C ARG A 100 -11.74 -6.08 -1.71
N ASN A 101 -13.04 -5.88 -1.86
CA ASN A 101 -13.66 -4.60 -1.54
C ASN A 101 -13.64 -4.30 -0.04
N ALA A 102 -13.79 -5.33 0.80
CA ALA A 102 -13.67 -5.21 2.25
C ALA A 102 -12.23 -4.90 2.67
N ASP A 103 -11.24 -5.60 2.08
CA ASP A 103 -9.83 -5.35 2.28
C ASP A 103 -9.47 -3.91 1.89
N TYR A 104 -9.91 -3.47 0.71
CA TYR A 104 -9.67 -2.10 0.25
C TYR A 104 -10.23 -1.05 1.22
N ARG A 105 -11.48 -1.23 1.70
CA ARG A 105 -12.07 -0.33 2.69
C ARG A 105 -11.25 -0.29 3.97
N THR A 106 -10.85 -1.46 4.49
CA THR A 106 -10.04 -1.57 5.71
C THR A 106 -8.70 -0.84 5.54
N ILE A 107 -8.05 -1.02 4.39
CA ILE A 107 -6.77 -0.39 4.08
C ILE A 107 -6.94 1.12 3.93
N SER A 108 -7.88 1.55 3.09
CA SER A 108 -8.09 2.97 2.78
C SER A 108 -8.52 3.79 4.00
N GLN A 109 -9.29 3.18 4.90
CA GLN A 109 -9.68 3.81 6.16
C GLN A 109 -8.63 3.70 7.25
N GLY A 110 -7.71 2.73 7.14
CA GLY A 110 -6.73 2.42 8.16
C GLY A 110 -5.33 2.99 7.91
N LEU A 111 -5.00 3.38 6.69
CA LEU A 111 -3.77 4.10 6.40
C LEU A 111 -3.87 5.53 6.96
N ARG A 112 -3.07 5.81 7.98
CA ARG A 112 -3.04 7.11 8.67
C ARG A 112 -1.64 7.67 8.62
N PHE A 113 -1.54 8.89 8.17
CA PHE A 113 -0.32 9.71 8.23
C PHE A 113 -0.32 10.59 9.46
N LEU A 114 0.78 11.28 9.70
CA LEU A 114 0.88 12.24 10.80
C LEU A 114 -0.28 13.24 10.78
N LYS A 115 -0.72 13.65 11.98
CA LYS A 115 -1.90 14.49 12.18
C LYS A 115 -3.22 13.86 11.71
N GLY A 116 -3.27 12.53 11.58
CA GLY A 116 -4.48 11.78 11.23
C GLY A 116 -4.93 11.87 9.78
N LYS A 117 -4.13 12.46 8.90
CA LYS A 117 -4.45 12.53 7.46
C LYS A 117 -4.65 11.13 6.87
N MET A 118 -5.64 11.00 6.03
CA MET A 118 -5.98 9.79 5.29
C MET A 118 -5.57 9.92 3.82
N ILE A 119 -5.67 8.81 3.08
CA ILE A 119 -5.35 8.80 1.65
C ILE A 119 -6.21 9.80 0.85
N HIS A 120 -7.47 9.99 1.26
CA HIS A 120 -8.41 10.89 0.56
C HIS A 120 -8.18 12.38 0.83
N ASP A 121 -7.31 12.71 1.77
CA ASP A 121 -6.96 14.09 2.11
C ASP A 121 -5.82 14.65 1.23
N HIS A 122 -5.50 13.95 0.15
CA HIS A 122 -4.44 14.31 -0.79
C HIS A 122 -5.02 14.67 -2.16
N GLU A 123 -4.45 15.68 -2.80
CA GLU A 123 -4.91 16.17 -4.12
C GLU A 123 -4.67 15.17 -5.24
N TYR A 124 -3.59 14.38 -5.12
CA TYR A 124 -3.29 13.31 -6.05
C TYR A 124 -3.10 11.98 -5.30
N VAL A 125 -3.87 10.97 -5.70
CA VAL A 125 -3.77 9.62 -5.14
C VAL A 125 -3.53 8.63 -6.27
N SER A 126 -2.44 7.87 -6.17
CA SER A 126 -2.16 6.74 -7.06
C SER A 126 -2.28 5.43 -6.28
N PHE A 127 -3.05 4.50 -6.82
CA PHE A 127 -3.30 3.21 -6.21
C PHE A 127 -2.88 2.08 -7.15
N ASN A 128 -2.06 1.17 -6.64
CA ASN A 128 -1.71 -0.08 -7.30
C ASN A 128 -2.10 -1.27 -6.41
N ALA A 129 -2.79 -2.27 -6.94
CA ALA A 129 -3.15 -3.47 -6.22
C ALA A 129 -2.59 -4.72 -6.89
N SER A 130 -1.88 -5.52 -6.13
CA SER A 130 -1.47 -6.86 -6.55
C SER A 130 -2.59 -7.87 -6.27
N SER A 131 -3.58 -7.90 -7.15
CA SER A 131 -4.52 -9.00 -7.28
C SER A 131 -5.11 -8.95 -8.68
N HIS A 132 -5.39 -10.09 -9.27
CA HIS A 132 -5.91 -10.20 -10.62
C HIS A 132 -7.21 -9.39 -10.75
N LYS A 133 -7.16 -8.32 -11.58
CA LYS A 133 -8.25 -7.45 -12.02
C LYS A 133 -9.13 -6.83 -10.92
N LEU A 134 -8.91 -5.53 -10.67
CA LEU A 134 -9.98 -4.64 -10.26
C LEU A 134 -10.97 -4.53 -11.45
N ILE A 135 -12.13 -5.13 -11.31
CA ILE A 135 -13.25 -4.87 -12.23
C ILE A 135 -13.89 -3.57 -11.73
N ARG A 136 -13.95 -2.59 -12.63
CA ARG A 136 -14.65 -1.32 -12.44
C ARG A 136 -16.13 -1.56 -12.15
#